data_8f8d20dcc9c0606f29c64d7bb6b2b2b0
#
_entry.id   8f8d20dcc9c0606f29c64d7bb6b2b2b0
#
_cell.length_a   1.000
_cell.length_b   1.000
_cell.length_c   1.000
_cell.angle_alpha   90.00
_cell.angle_beta   90.00
_cell.angle_gamma   90.00
#
_symmetry.space_group_name_H-M   'P 1'
#
loop_
_entity.id
_entity.type
_entity.pdbx_description
1 polymer ?
#
loop_
_entity_poly.entity_id
_entity_poly.type
_entity_poly.pdbx_seq_one_letter_code
_entity_poly.pdbx_strand_id
1 'polypeptide(L)'
;MSVRTQVRPELLAWARERSGLPAEHLAHRFPRLEEWERGDRAPTLKQLESFAAATHTPVGFLFLPEPPEEQVPIPDYRTIGDAPIPRPSPDLLDTVFQCQQRQEWYHDFARLNREDPVPFVGQLTLGATITDAATTMRETLIFGVNDRGASWSDAFRTLSEHAEDVGVLVMVNGVVGSNTHRKLDPQEFRGFALADPLAPLVFVNGADTKAAQIFTLAHELAHIWLGESALSDADLVRTPATEIERWCNRVAAEFLVPLEAVRDDYDAEQPITDELQRLARRFKVSTLVVLRRLHDAGRISRDAYREAYQAELERIFEILSERGTAGGGDFYNTQPVRVSKRFARAVIASTLEGQTLHRDAFQMLGFKKLSTFHELATRLGVD
;
A
#
# COMPACT_ATOMS: atom_id res chain seq x y z
N MET A 1 -5.37 -32.19 34.34
CA MET A 1 -4.32 -31.15 34.57
C MET A 1 -4.00 -30.51 33.25
N SER A 2 -4.11 -29.19 33.09
CA SER A 2 -3.71 -28.52 31.86
C SER A 2 -2.18 -28.48 31.81
N VAL A 3 -1.60 -29.04 30.77
CA VAL A 3 -0.14 -29.01 30.54
C VAL A 3 0.29 -27.52 30.35
N ARG A 4 1.27 -27.10 31.13
CA ARG A 4 1.88 -25.78 31.01
C ARG A 4 3.05 -25.86 30.04
N THR A 5 3.18 -24.84 29.22
CA THR A 5 4.18 -24.76 28.16
C THR A 5 5.31 -23.86 28.63
N GLN A 6 6.54 -24.37 28.65
CA GLN A 6 7.70 -23.54 28.94
C GLN A 6 7.99 -22.64 27.74
N VAL A 7 7.98 -21.35 27.98
CA VAL A 7 8.36 -20.30 27.03
C VAL A 7 9.28 -19.33 27.76
N ARG A 8 10.17 -18.69 27.03
CA ARG A 8 11.07 -17.70 27.60
C ARG A 8 10.29 -16.40 27.87
N PRO A 9 10.40 -15.82 29.07
CA PRO A 9 9.73 -14.56 29.45
C PRO A 9 10.02 -13.43 28.47
N GLU A 10 11.24 -13.34 27.94
CA GLU A 10 11.71 -12.32 27.01
C GLU A 10 10.93 -12.35 25.68
N LEU A 11 10.48 -13.52 25.23
CA LEU A 11 9.68 -13.65 24.02
C LEU A 11 8.24 -13.15 24.19
N LEU A 12 7.70 -13.28 25.40
CA LEU A 12 6.37 -12.75 25.74
C LEU A 12 6.41 -11.23 25.81
N ALA A 13 7.41 -10.66 26.47
CA ALA A 13 7.63 -9.24 26.52
C ALA A 13 7.87 -8.65 25.12
N TRP A 14 8.72 -9.29 24.32
CA TRP A 14 8.96 -8.92 22.92
C TRP A 14 7.68 -8.95 22.08
N ALA A 15 6.85 -10.00 22.20
CA ALA A 15 5.59 -10.10 21.44
C ALA A 15 4.58 -9.00 21.83
N ARG A 16 4.52 -8.65 23.13
CA ARG A 16 3.71 -7.52 23.61
C ARG A 16 4.19 -6.20 23.02
N GLU A 17 5.48 -5.92 23.11
CA GLU A 17 6.09 -4.68 22.59
C GLU A 17 5.93 -4.58 21.07
N ARG A 18 6.18 -5.70 20.36
CA ARG A 18 6.00 -5.82 18.92
C ARG A 18 4.58 -5.47 18.47
N SER A 19 3.59 -5.87 19.27
CA SER A 19 2.17 -5.67 18.91
C SER A 19 1.74 -4.19 18.88
N GLY A 20 2.49 -3.30 19.53
CA GLY A 20 2.09 -1.89 19.71
C GLY A 20 0.81 -1.67 20.52
N LEU A 21 0.21 -2.75 21.05
CA LEU A 21 -1.04 -2.67 21.81
C LEU A 21 -0.78 -2.07 23.21
N PRO A 22 -1.71 -1.22 23.72
CA PRO A 22 -1.61 -0.71 25.08
C PRO A 22 -1.50 -1.85 26.09
N ALA A 23 -0.58 -1.74 27.04
CA ALA A 23 -0.35 -2.78 28.06
C ALA A 23 -1.63 -3.10 28.86
N GLU A 24 -2.44 -2.10 29.15
CA GLU A 24 -3.73 -2.24 29.85
C GLU A 24 -4.71 -3.13 29.09
N HIS A 25 -4.76 -3.01 27.76
CA HIS A 25 -5.63 -3.83 26.92
C HIS A 25 -5.23 -5.32 27.01
N LEU A 26 -3.93 -5.62 26.95
CA LEU A 26 -3.43 -6.98 27.08
C LEU A 26 -3.57 -7.51 28.51
N ALA A 27 -3.34 -6.70 29.54
CA ALA A 27 -3.51 -7.09 30.94
C ALA A 27 -4.97 -7.45 31.26
N HIS A 28 -5.95 -6.71 30.72
CA HIS A 28 -7.37 -7.05 30.86
C HIS A 28 -7.71 -8.43 30.26
N ARG A 29 -7.17 -8.72 29.08
CA ARG A 29 -7.40 -10.00 28.39
C ARG A 29 -6.60 -11.15 28.98
N PHE A 30 -5.38 -10.86 29.47
CA PHE A 30 -4.45 -11.81 30.07
C PHE A 30 -4.01 -11.35 31.46
N PRO A 31 -4.86 -11.52 32.51
CA PRO A 31 -4.59 -10.98 33.86
C PRO A 31 -3.32 -11.52 34.52
N ARG A 32 -2.71 -12.56 33.94
CA ARG A 32 -1.47 -13.20 34.42
C ARG A 32 -0.28 -12.95 33.52
N LEU A 33 -0.37 -11.99 32.60
CA LEU A 33 0.72 -11.69 31.64
C LEU A 33 2.00 -11.30 32.38
N GLU A 34 1.90 -10.46 33.41
CA GLU A 34 3.06 -10.07 34.23
C GLU A 34 3.73 -11.26 34.93
N GLU A 35 2.93 -12.25 35.42
CA GLU A 35 3.49 -13.47 36.02
C GLU A 35 4.25 -14.29 34.96
N TRP A 36 3.76 -14.30 33.70
CA TRP A 36 4.41 -15.01 32.60
C TRP A 36 5.71 -14.29 32.17
N GLU A 37 5.69 -12.96 32.05
CA GLU A 37 6.85 -12.13 31.68
C GLU A 37 7.94 -12.11 32.76
N ARG A 38 7.61 -12.37 34.05
CA ARG A 38 8.57 -12.53 35.13
C ARG A 38 9.08 -13.97 35.28
N GLY A 39 8.46 -14.92 34.58
CA GLY A 39 8.78 -16.34 34.73
C GLY A 39 8.21 -17.02 35.97
N ASP A 40 7.39 -16.30 36.77
CA ASP A 40 6.74 -16.80 37.99
C ASP A 40 5.75 -17.93 37.68
N ARG A 41 5.23 -17.92 36.46
CA ARG A 41 4.23 -18.89 36.01
C ARG A 41 4.28 -19.11 34.50
N ALA A 42 4.22 -20.37 34.06
CA ALA A 42 4.10 -20.70 32.64
C ALA A 42 2.63 -20.68 32.18
N PRO A 43 2.33 -20.16 30.97
CA PRO A 43 1.01 -20.25 30.35
C PRO A 43 0.70 -21.70 29.92
N THR A 44 -0.58 -22.02 29.73
CA THR A 44 -0.97 -23.23 28.98
C THR A 44 -0.83 -22.98 27.48
N LEU A 45 -0.72 -24.04 26.66
CA LEU A 45 -0.62 -23.92 25.20
C LEU A 45 -1.79 -23.07 24.64
N LYS A 46 -3.03 -23.31 25.07
CA LYS A 46 -4.20 -22.55 24.66
C LYS A 46 -4.11 -21.06 25.03
N GLN A 47 -3.54 -20.74 26.19
CA GLN A 47 -3.32 -19.34 26.60
C GLN A 47 -2.24 -18.70 25.73
N LEU A 48 -1.18 -19.44 25.43
CA LEU A 48 -0.11 -19.01 24.56
C LEU A 48 -0.59 -18.75 23.13
N GLU A 49 -1.38 -19.66 22.54
CA GLU A 49 -2.03 -19.46 21.23
C GLU A 49 -2.95 -18.23 21.22
N SER A 50 -3.73 -18.04 22.29
CA SER A 50 -4.61 -16.89 22.43
C SER A 50 -3.83 -15.57 22.56
N PHE A 51 -2.70 -15.60 23.27
CA PHE A 51 -1.79 -14.46 23.40
C PHE A 51 -1.09 -14.15 22.06
N ALA A 52 -0.54 -15.17 21.39
CA ALA A 52 0.04 -15.06 20.06
C ALA A 52 -0.93 -14.43 19.05
N ALA A 53 -2.18 -14.91 19.03
CA ALA A 53 -3.24 -14.34 18.19
C ALA A 53 -3.56 -12.89 18.55
N ALA A 54 -3.56 -12.53 19.86
CA ALA A 54 -3.83 -11.16 20.31
C ALA A 54 -2.71 -10.19 19.96
N THR A 55 -1.46 -10.64 20.00
CA THR A 55 -0.28 -9.84 19.69
C THR A 55 0.13 -9.94 18.20
N HIS A 56 -0.68 -10.61 17.37
CA HIS A 56 -0.38 -10.88 15.96
C HIS A 56 1.00 -11.50 15.75
N THR A 57 1.43 -12.36 16.70
CA THR A 57 2.73 -13.05 16.69
C THR A 57 2.53 -14.48 16.23
N PRO A 58 3.29 -14.98 15.24
CA PRO A 58 3.30 -16.41 14.94
C PRO A 58 3.63 -17.22 16.20
N VAL A 59 2.79 -18.19 16.56
CA VAL A 59 2.96 -18.94 17.80
C VAL A 59 4.33 -19.62 17.89
N GLY A 60 4.91 -20.04 16.74
CA GLY A 60 6.24 -20.62 16.65
C GLY A 60 7.36 -19.70 17.15
N PHE A 61 7.21 -18.40 17.00
CA PHE A 61 8.19 -17.40 17.47
C PHE A 61 8.35 -17.42 18.99
N LEU A 62 7.28 -17.77 19.72
CA LEU A 62 7.30 -17.85 21.17
C LEU A 62 8.10 -19.08 21.70
N PHE A 63 8.61 -19.94 20.81
CA PHE A 63 9.45 -21.08 21.13
C PHE A 63 10.90 -20.93 20.66
N LEU A 64 11.26 -19.78 20.08
CA LEU A 64 12.63 -19.49 19.67
C LEU A 64 13.58 -19.33 20.87
N PRO A 65 14.89 -19.47 20.67
CA PRO A 65 15.88 -19.25 21.72
C PRO A 65 16.00 -17.77 22.13
N GLU A 66 15.65 -16.84 21.22
CA GLU A 66 15.68 -15.39 21.40
C GLU A 66 14.67 -14.71 20.48
N PRO A 67 14.29 -13.44 20.74
CA PRO A 67 13.43 -12.68 19.85
C PRO A 67 14.03 -12.60 18.45
N PRO A 68 13.24 -12.91 17.39
CA PRO A 68 13.74 -12.81 16.03
C PRO A 68 13.94 -11.35 15.62
N GLU A 69 14.97 -11.08 14.82
CA GLU A 69 15.07 -9.84 14.08
C GLU A 69 14.09 -9.86 12.90
N GLU A 70 13.10 -9.00 12.94
CA GLU A 70 12.14 -8.85 11.86
C GLU A 70 12.55 -7.69 10.96
N GLN A 71 12.75 -7.99 9.70
CA GLN A 71 13.04 -7.01 8.66
C GLN A 71 11.96 -7.12 7.57
N VAL A 72 11.69 -6.02 6.90
CA VAL A 72 10.85 -6.05 5.71
C VAL A 72 11.59 -6.85 4.63
N PRO A 73 10.95 -7.84 3.98
CA PRO A 73 11.62 -8.77 3.04
C PRO A 73 11.89 -8.14 1.65
N ILE A 74 11.78 -6.83 1.52
CA ILE A 74 12.06 -6.01 0.33
C ILE A 74 12.88 -4.79 0.73
N PRO A 75 13.62 -4.13 -0.17
CA PRO A 75 14.33 -2.90 0.13
C PRO A 75 13.39 -1.86 0.74
N ASP A 76 13.77 -1.34 1.91
CA ASP A 76 13.00 -0.37 2.67
C ASP A 76 13.58 1.03 2.46
N TYR A 77 12.87 1.84 1.69
CA TYR A 77 13.28 3.22 1.35
C TYR A 77 12.50 4.28 2.12
N ARG A 78 11.72 3.88 3.13
CA ARG A 78 10.99 4.84 3.97
C ARG A 78 11.97 5.77 4.68
N THR A 79 11.78 7.06 4.52
CA THR A 79 12.56 8.09 5.20
C THR A 79 11.70 8.80 6.23
N ILE A 80 12.01 8.63 7.51
CA ILE A 80 11.36 9.39 8.59
C ILE A 80 12.35 10.47 9.05
N GLY A 81 12.57 11.48 8.20
CA GLY A 81 13.57 12.53 8.46
C GLY A 81 14.96 11.94 8.68
N ASP A 82 15.73 12.48 9.64
CA ASP A 82 17.04 11.93 10.07
C ASP A 82 16.92 10.82 11.13
N ALA A 83 15.70 10.35 11.43
CA ALA A 83 15.48 9.31 12.43
C ALA A 83 15.70 7.90 11.85
N PRO A 84 16.20 6.93 12.66
CA PRO A 84 16.27 5.55 12.25
C PRO A 84 14.89 5.04 11.83
N ILE A 85 14.83 4.21 10.78
CA ILE A 85 13.59 3.55 10.35
C ILE A 85 13.03 2.76 11.54
N PRO A 86 11.80 3.03 11.99
CA PRO A 86 11.22 2.29 13.10
C PRO A 86 11.08 0.80 12.74
N ARG A 87 11.12 -0.06 13.77
CA ARG A 87 10.82 -1.47 13.58
C ARG A 87 9.48 -1.61 12.84
N PRO A 88 9.43 -2.45 11.76
CA PRO A 88 8.19 -2.64 11.02
C PRO A 88 7.10 -3.23 11.93
N SER A 89 5.88 -2.71 11.80
CA SER A 89 4.73 -3.24 12.54
C SER A 89 4.35 -4.64 12.04
N PRO A 90 3.69 -5.46 12.87
CA PRO A 90 3.10 -6.72 12.42
C PRO A 90 2.13 -6.53 11.24
N ASP A 91 1.46 -5.39 11.17
CA ASP A 91 0.46 -5.09 10.15
C ASP A 91 1.11 -4.85 8.78
N LEU A 92 2.23 -4.14 8.76
CA LEU A 92 3.06 -3.97 7.57
C LEU A 92 3.65 -5.31 7.11
N LEU A 93 4.30 -6.06 8.01
CA LEU A 93 4.94 -7.34 7.68
C LEU A 93 3.92 -8.34 7.11
N ASP A 94 2.78 -8.53 7.79
CA ASP A 94 1.73 -9.44 7.33
C ASP A 94 1.17 -9.01 5.97
N THR A 95 1.08 -7.70 5.69
CA THR A 95 0.60 -7.16 4.41
C THR A 95 1.60 -7.48 3.29
N VAL A 96 2.89 -7.22 3.51
CA VAL A 96 3.94 -7.55 2.53
C VAL A 96 3.99 -9.05 2.25
N PHE A 97 4.01 -9.90 3.29
CA PHE A 97 4.03 -11.35 3.11
C PHE A 97 2.79 -11.89 2.37
N GLN A 98 1.59 -11.36 2.66
CA GLN A 98 0.37 -11.73 1.92
C GLN A 98 0.45 -11.35 0.44
N CYS A 99 1.01 -10.19 0.12
CA CYS A 99 1.21 -9.78 -1.26
C CYS A 99 2.27 -10.63 -1.98
N GLN A 100 3.38 -10.98 -1.31
CA GLN A 100 4.39 -11.88 -1.86
C GLN A 100 3.81 -13.28 -2.15
N GLN A 101 3.03 -13.86 -1.24
CA GLN A 101 2.37 -15.14 -1.46
C GLN A 101 1.41 -15.10 -2.67
N ARG A 102 0.67 -14.01 -2.85
CA ARG A 102 -0.22 -13.82 -4.00
C ARG A 102 0.57 -13.63 -5.29
N GLN A 103 1.66 -12.88 -5.24
CA GLN A 103 2.55 -12.69 -6.38
C GLN A 103 3.18 -14.02 -6.81
N GLU A 104 3.71 -14.81 -5.87
CA GLU A 104 4.29 -16.12 -6.14
C GLU A 104 3.27 -17.08 -6.79
N TRP A 105 2.07 -17.12 -6.25
CA TRP A 105 0.99 -17.92 -6.82
C TRP A 105 0.65 -17.47 -8.25
N TYR A 106 0.53 -16.14 -8.49
CA TYR A 106 0.21 -15.61 -9.82
C TYR A 106 1.36 -15.83 -10.80
N HIS A 107 2.61 -15.69 -10.37
CA HIS A 107 3.79 -16.00 -11.16
C HIS A 107 3.74 -17.46 -11.66
N ASP A 108 3.48 -18.43 -10.77
CA ASP A 108 3.36 -19.84 -11.14
C ASP A 108 2.17 -20.08 -12.07
N PHE A 109 1.03 -19.45 -11.82
CA PHE A 109 -0.14 -19.51 -12.71
C PHE A 109 0.21 -18.96 -14.11
N ALA A 110 0.80 -17.80 -14.22
CA ALA A 110 1.19 -17.18 -15.50
C ALA A 110 2.20 -18.07 -16.26
N ARG A 111 3.18 -18.62 -15.55
CA ARG A 111 4.17 -19.54 -16.13
C ARG A 111 3.50 -20.83 -16.68
N LEU A 112 2.58 -21.42 -15.92
CA LEU A 112 1.85 -22.64 -16.35
C LEU A 112 0.97 -22.36 -17.57
N ASN A 113 0.36 -21.18 -17.62
CA ASN A 113 -0.50 -20.75 -18.75
C ASN A 113 0.31 -20.14 -19.90
N ARG A 114 1.63 -20.07 -19.80
CA ARG A 114 2.53 -19.49 -20.81
C ARG A 114 2.17 -18.05 -21.16
N GLU A 115 1.79 -17.26 -20.14
CA GLU A 115 1.61 -15.82 -20.32
C GLU A 115 2.96 -15.18 -20.66
N ASP A 116 2.96 -14.18 -21.54
CA ASP A 116 4.15 -13.43 -21.88
C ASP A 116 4.55 -12.52 -20.71
N PRO A 117 5.85 -12.29 -20.50
CA PRO A 117 6.32 -11.30 -19.53
C PRO A 117 5.77 -9.91 -19.84
N VAL A 118 5.48 -9.15 -18.81
CA VAL A 118 5.03 -7.75 -18.92
C VAL A 118 6.20 -6.90 -19.44
N PRO A 119 6.10 -6.34 -20.66
CA PRO A 119 7.25 -5.86 -21.41
C PRO A 119 7.95 -4.64 -20.81
N PHE A 120 7.25 -3.87 -19.97
CA PHE A 120 7.79 -2.64 -19.39
C PHE A 120 8.46 -2.83 -18.02
N VAL A 121 8.39 -4.03 -17.40
CA VAL A 121 9.09 -4.31 -16.14
C VAL A 121 10.60 -4.24 -16.36
N GLY A 122 11.26 -3.30 -15.68
CA GLY A 122 12.70 -3.08 -15.83
C GLY A 122 13.10 -2.44 -17.16
N GLN A 123 12.16 -1.87 -17.92
CA GLN A 123 12.44 -1.22 -19.20
C GLN A 123 13.19 0.10 -19.06
N LEU A 124 12.99 0.82 -17.96
CA LEU A 124 13.62 2.11 -17.70
C LEU A 124 14.82 1.98 -16.75
N THR A 125 15.71 2.95 -16.83
CA THR A 125 16.85 3.10 -15.91
C THR A 125 16.86 4.51 -15.33
N LEU A 126 17.61 4.72 -14.25
CA LEU A 126 17.79 6.05 -13.65
C LEU A 126 18.39 7.10 -14.61
N GLY A 127 19.01 6.64 -15.70
CA GLY A 127 19.50 7.52 -16.77
C GLY A 127 18.42 8.04 -17.72
N ALA A 128 17.21 7.49 -17.70
CA ALA A 128 16.09 7.98 -18.49
C ALA A 128 15.66 9.38 -18.02
N THR A 129 15.33 10.27 -18.97
CA THR A 129 14.81 11.59 -18.59
C THR A 129 13.43 11.44 -17.93
N ILE A 130 13.15 12.31 -16.97
CA ILE A 130 11.86 12.27 -16.23
C ILE A 130 10.68 12.45 -17.17
N THR A 131 10.81 13.33 -18.16
CA THR A 131 9.74 13.61 -19.14
C THR A 131 9.49 12.41 -20.05
N ASP A 132 10.54 11.76 -20.55
CA ASP A 132 10.39 10.58 -21.43
C ASP A 132 9.80 9.41 -20.65
N ALA A 133 10.28 9.16 -19.43
CA ALA A 133 9.75 8.12 -18.56
C ALA A 133 8.25 8.33 -18.27
N ALA A 134 7.88 9.54 -17.85
CA ALA A 134 6.49 9.88 -17.57
C ALA A 134 5.59 9.80 -18.82
N THR A 135 6.12 10.15 -20.00
CA THR A 135 5.39 10.05 -21.26
C THR A 135 5.17 8.60 -21.65
N THR A 136 6.21 7.76 -21.59
CA THR A 136 6.10 6.30 -21.81
C THR A 136 5.05 5.68 -20.90
N MET A 137 5.05 6.03 -19.61
CA MET A 137 4.05 5.54 -18.65
C MET A 137 2.63 6.01 -19.01
N ARG A 138 2.45 7.29 -19.41
CA ARG A 138 1.13 7.82 -19.79
C ARG A 138 0.56 7.14 -21.02
N GLU A 139 1.40 6.89 -22.02
CA GLU A 139 1.00 6.21 -23.26
C GLU A 139 0.62 4.74 -22.99
N THR A 140 1.46 4.02 -22.25
CA THR A 140 1.22 2.62 -21.89
C THR A 140 -0.07 2.45 -21.05
N LEU A 141 -0.29 3.35 -20.09
CA LEU A 141 -1.44 3.32 -19.18
C LEU A 141 -2.67 4.06 -19.73
N ILE A 142 -2.59 4.69 -20.89
CA ILE A 142 -3.67 5.50 -21.49
C ILE A 142 -4.28 6.45 -20.43
N PHE A 143 -3.42 7.19 -19.72
CA PHE A 143 -3.80 8.05 -18.59
C PHE A 143 -3.43 9.51 -18.82
N GLY A 144 -4.03 10.11 -19.85
CA GLY A 144 -3.88 11.53 -20.16
C GLY A 144 -4.50 12.44 -19.08
N VAL A 145 -4.15 13.73 -19.10
CA VAL A 145 -4.69 14.71 -18.14
C VAL A 145 -6.22 14.84 -18.27
N ASN A 146 -6.76 14.63 -19.47
CA ASN A 146 -8.20 14.77 -19.76
C ASN A 146 -9.01 13.49 -19.51
N ASP A 147 -8.34 12.33 -19.31
CA ASP A 147 -8.95 11.00 -19.30
C ASP A 147 -9.17 10.46 -17.88
N ARG A 148 -9.07 11.31 -16.86
CA ARG A 148 -9.05 10.90 -15.43
C ARG A 148 -10.42 10.85 -14.76
N GLY A 149 -11.51 11.11 -15.50
CA GLY A 149 -12.87 11.15 -14.94
C GLY A 149 -13.16 12.41 -14.10
N ALA A 150 -14.36 12.43 -13.50
CA ALA A 150 -14.86 13.61 -12.79
C ALA A 150 -14.29 13.78 -11.38
N SER A 151 -14.06 12.67 -10.67
CA SER A 151 -13.62 12.67 -9.27
C SER A 151 -12.24 12.03 -9.08
N TRP A 152 -11.63 12.24 -7.91
CA TRP A 152 -10.40 11.49 -7.52
C TRP A 152 -10.65 9.97 -7.45
N SER A 153 -11.84 9.56 -7.05
CA SER A 153 -12.20 8.13 -7.03
C SER A 153 -12.29 7.54 -8.43
N ASP A 154 -12.79 8.29 -9.40
CA ASP A 154 -12.80 7.86 -10.81
C ASP A 154 -11.38 7.79 -11.37
N ALA A 155 -10.56 8.82 -11.13
CA ALA A 155 -9.17 8.84 -11.57
C ALA A 155 -8.37 7.67 -11.01
N PHE A 156 -8.52 7.38 -9.71
CA PHE A 156 -7.85 6.24 -9.08
C PHE A 156 -8.32 4.91 -9.67
N ARG A 157 -9.63 4.76 -9.88
CA ARG A 157 -10.20 3.55 -10.50
C ARG A 157 -9.68 3.36 -11.91
N THR A 158 -9.72 4.40 -12.75
CA THR A 158 -9.24 4.36 -14.14
C THR A 158 -7.76 3.98 -14.20
N LEU A 159 -6.90 4.62 -13.39
CA LEU A 159 -5.47 4.29 -13.35
C LEU A 159 -5.22 2.84 -12.90
N SER A 160 -5.97 2.38 -11.87
CA SER A 160 -5.86 1.00 -11.38
C SER A 160 -6.30 -0.03 -12.42
N GLU A 161 -7.42 0.22 -13.11
CA GLU A 161 -7.94 -0.66 -14.16
C GLU A 161 -6.98 -0.73 -15.35
N HIS A 162 -6.46 0.41 -15.82
CA HIS A 162 -5.49 0.43 -16.92
C HIS A 162 -4.16 -0.26 -16.54
N ALA A 163 -3.69 -0.11 -15.29
CA ALA A 163 -2.52 -0.84 -14.82
C ALA A 163 -2.76 -2.36 -14.80
N GLU A 164 -3.96 -2.81 -14.39
CA GLU A 164 -4.33 -4.23 -14.43
C GLU A 164 -4.47 -4.75 -15.88
N ASP A 165 -4.99 -3.95 -16.80
CA ASP A 165 -5.15 -4.32 -18.20
C ASP A 165 -3.79 -4.57 -18.89
N VAL A 166 -2.75 -3.82 -18.49
CA VAL A 166 -1.38 -4.03 -19.00
C VAL A 166 -0.56 -5.06 -18.21
N GLY A 167 -1.16 -5.74 -17.23
CA GLY A 167 -0.56 -6.90 -16.54
C GLY A 167 -0.10 -6.68 -15.11
N VAL A 168 -0.23 -5.49 -14.52
CA VAL A 168 0.13 -5.24 -13.13
C VAL A 168 -0.97 -5.69 -12.17
N LEU A 169 -0.63 -6.38 -11.10
CA LEU A 169 -1.56 -6.70 -10.02
C LEU A 169 -1.67 -5.50 -9.09
N VAL A 170 -2.81 -4.80 -9.11
CA VAL A 170 -3.03 -3.62 -8.25
C VAL A 170 -3.87 -4.01 -7.04
N MET A 171 -3.27 -4.01 -5.86
CA MET A 171 -3.93 -4.34 -4.58
C MET A 171 -4.11 -3.09 -3.72
N VAL A 172 -5.33 -2.83 -3.27
CA VAL A 172 -5.66 -1.62 -2.48
C VAL A 172 -6.41 -2.02 -1.22
N ASN A 173 -5.79 -1.89 -0.08
CA ASN A 173 -6.42 -2.25 1.18
C ASN A 173 -6.01 -1.31 2.32
N GLY A 174 -6.96 -0.94 3.17
CA GLY A 174 -6.71 -0.12 4.38
C GLY A 174 -6.70 -0.95 5.66
N VAL A 175 -6.72 -2.29 5.55
CA VAL A 175 -6.68 -3.22 6.69
C VAL A 175 -5.82 -4.44 6.32
N VAL A 176 -5.30 -5.15 7.31
CA VAL A 176 -4.57 -6.40 7.05
C VAL A 176 -5.53 -7.49 6.58
N GLY A 177 -5.37 -7.96 5.35
CA GLY A 177 -6.23 -8.97 4.74
C GLY A 177 -7.70 -8.55 4.75
N SER A 178 -8.54 -9.25 5.52
CA SER A 178 -9.96 -8.93 5.71
C SER A 178 -10.29 -8.52 7.16
N ASN A 179 -9.28 -8.23 7.99
CA ASN A 179 -9.47 -7.91 9.40
C ASN A 179 -9.64 -6.41 9.62
N THR A 180 -10.89 -5.95 9.76
CA THR A 180 -11.24 -4.54 9.97
C THR A 180 -10.76 -3.93 11.29
N HIS A 181 -10.26 -4.76 12.23
CA HIS A 181 -9.66 -4.30 13.48
C HIS A 181 -8.16 -4.02 13.36
N ARG A 182 -7.53 -4.46 12.27
CA ARG A 182 -6.11 -4.21 11.96
C ARG A 182 -6.03 -3.18 10.83
N LYS A 183 -6.16 -1.91 11.19
CA LYS A 183 -6.08 -0.81 10.22
C LYS A 183 -4.62 -0.50 9.91
N LEU A 184 -4.32 -0.36 8.63
CA LEU A 184 -3.01 0.08 8.17
C LEU A 184 -2.82 1.57 8.44
N ASP A 185 -1.62 1.94 8.85
CA ASP A 185 -1.26 3.34 9.11
C ASP A 185 -0.56 3.95 7.88
N PRO A 186 -1.15 4.98 7.22
CA PRO A 186 -0.50 5.68 6.13
C PRO A 186 0.76 6.46 6.54
N GLN A 187 0.97 6.69 7.84
CA GLN A 187 2.20 7.30 8.36
C GLN A 187 3.34 6.29 8.45
N GLU A 188 3.04 5.00 8.57
CA GLU A 188 4.06 3.95 8.53
C GLU A 188 4.48 3.62 7.10
N PHE A 189 3.52 3.46 6.19
CA PHE A 189 3.77 3.23 4.76
C PHE A 189 2.55 3.58 3.91
N ARG A 190 2.78 4.04 2.69
CA ARG A 190 1.73 4.39 1.72
C ARG A 190 1.53 3.34 0.65
N GLY A 191 2.59 2.66 0.25
CA GLY A 191 2.57 1.61 -0.76
C GLY A 191 3.87 0.83 -0.83
N PHE A 192 3.90 -0.14 -1.72
CA PHE A 192 5.11 -0.84 -2.14
C PHE A 192 4.92 -1.49 -3.50
N ALA A 193 6.03 -1.69 -4.19
CA ALA A 193 6.13 -2.42 -5.44
C ALA A 193 6.86 -3.75 -5.24
N LEU A 194 6.40 -4.79 -5.91
CA LEU A 194 7.08 -6.08 -6.05
C LEU A 194 7.30 -6.32 -7.55
N ALA A 195 8.53 -6.07 -8.01
CA ALA A 195 8.88 -6.23 -9.40
C ALA A 195 9.08 -7.72 -9.73
N ASP A 196 8.33 -8.20 -10.72
CA ASP A 196 8.46 -9.54 -11.28
C ASP A 196 8.00 -9.49 -12.74
N PRO A 197 8.70 -10.14 -13.69
CA PRO A 197 8.35 -10.06 -15.10
C PRO A 197 6.97 -10.63 -15.46
N LEU A 198 6.47 -11.66 -14.73
CA LEU A 198 5.19 -12.31 -15.00
C LEU A 198 4.07 -11.84 -14.05
N ALA A 199 4.44 -11.35 -12.87
CA ALA A 199 3.51 -10.99 -11.81
C ALA A 199 3.90 -9.66 -11.14
N PRO A 200 4.12 -8.55 -11.89
CA PRO A 200 4.39 -7.28 -11.24
C PRO A 200 3.20 -6.88 -10.36
N LEU A 201 3.50 -6.49 -9.10
CA LEU A 201 2.48 -6.16 -8.12
C LEU A 201 2.73 -4.80 -7.49
N VAL A 202 1.68 -4.02 -7.37
CA VAL A 202 1.66 -2.76 -6.60
C VAL A 202 0.62 -2.86 -5.50
N PHE A 203 1.03 -2.55 -4.28
CA PHE A 203 0.13 -2.36 -3.15
C PHE A 203 -0.01 -0.87 -2.81
N VAL A 204 -1.25 -0.44 -2.58
CA VAL A 204 -1.57 0.93 -2.13
C VAL A 204 -2.34 0.86 -0.83
N ASN A 205 -1.90 1.62 0.18
CA ASN A 205 -2.60 1.72 1.45
C ASN A 205 -3.94 2.47 1.28
N GLY A 206 -5.04 1.71 1.34
CA GLY A 206 -6.39 2.21 1.14
C GLY A 206 -6.91 3.11 2.28
N ALA A 207 -6.19 3.22 3.40
CA ALA A 207 -6.53 4.11 4.50
C ALA A 207 -6.17 5.58 4.22
N ASP A 208 -5.30 5.84 3.23
CA ASP A 208 -4.91 7.18 2.83
C ASP A 208 -5.99 7.87 1.97
N THR A 209 -5.84 9.17 1.74
CA THR A 209 -6.75 9.96 0.88
C THR A 209 -6.66 9.51 -0.57
N LYS A 210 -7.73 9.71 -1.36
CA LYS A 210 -7.72 9.34 -2.78
C LYS A 210 -6.64 10.05 -3.58
N ALA A 211 -6.36 11.31 -3.28
CA ALA A 211 -5.29 12.06 -3.92
C ALA A 211 -3.90 11.46 -3.62
N ALA A 212 -3.67 11.04 -2.38
CA ALA A 212 -2.44 10.36 -1.98
C ALA A 212 -2.34 8.96 -2.61
N GLN A 213 -3.44 8.18 -2.63
CA GLN A 213 -3.47 6.88 -3.29
C GLN A 213 -3.11 6.95 -4.78
N ILE A 214 -3.60 8.00 -5.52
CA ILE A 214 -3.24 8.22 -6.93
C ILE A 214 -1.73 8.46 -7.07
N PHE A 215 -1.17 9.31 -6.21
CA PHE A 215 0.26 9.61 -6.24
C PHE A 215 1.09 8.37 -5.90
N THR A 216 0.72 7.65 -4.86
CA THR A 216 1.36 6.38 -4.47
C THR A 216 1.32 5.36 -5.60
N LEU A 217 0.15 5.15 -6.23
CA LEU A 217 0.05 4.21 -7.36
C LEU A 217 0.98 4.60 -8.51
N ALA A 218 1.05 5.88 -8.88
CA ALA A 218 1.95 6.35 -9.93
C ALA A 218 3.44 6.18 -9.55
N HIS A 219 3.78 6.37 -8.28
CA HIS A 219 5.11 6.18 -7.74
C HIS A 219 5.53 4.70 -7.76
N GLU A 220 4.68 3.81 -7.26
CA GLU A 220 4.96 2.37 -7.24
C GLU A 220 5.01 1.78 -8.66
N LEU A 221 4.22 2.30 -9.58
CA LEU A 221 4.35 1.96 -11.00
C LEU A 221 5.71 2.38 -11.56
N ALA A 222 6.27 3.53 -11.19
CA ALA A 222 7.61 3.93 -11.61
C ALA A 222 8.69 2.93 -11.13
N HIS A 223 8.55 2.37 -9.93
CA HIS A 223 9.40 1.26 -9.46
C HIS A 223 9.28 0.01 -10.35
N ILE A 224 8.07 -0.35 -10.78
CA ILE A 224 7.87 -1.47 -11.72
C ILE A 224 8.60 -1.22 -13.04
N TRP A 225 8.55 0.00 -13.60
CA TRP A 225 9.29 0.36 -14.81
C TRP A 225 10.82 0.29 -14.64
N LEU A 226 11.34 0.54 -13.43
CA LEU A 226 12.75 0.33 -13.09
C LEU A 226 13.10 -1.15 -12.84
N GLY A 227 12.11 -2.02 -12.64
CA GLY A 227 12.34 -3.41 -12.24
C GLY A 227 12.79 -3.57 -10.78
N GLU A 228 12.47 -2.59 -9.92
CA GLU A 228 12.92 -2.53 -8.53
C GLU A 228 11.75 -2.78 -7.57
N SER A 229 11.90 -3.80 -6.70
CA SER A 229 10.98 -3.96 -5.57
C SER A 229 11.36 -3.01 -4.46
N ALA A 230 10.38 -2.32 -3.89
CA ALA A 230 10.62 -1.31 -2.85
C ALA A 230 9.41 -1.13 -1.93
N LEU A 231 9.69 -0.86 -0.65
CA LEU A 231 8.74 -0.27 0.29
C LEU A 231 9.04 1.21 0.38
N SER A 232 8.07 2.05 0.02
CA SER A 232 8.24 3.48 -0.18
C SER A 232 7.36 4.31 0.74
N ASP A 233 7.84 5.52 1.07
CA ASP A 233 7.03 6.63 1.56
C ASP A 233 6.89 7.64 0.42
N ALA A 234 5.92 7.41 -0.45
CA ALA A 234 5.67 8.24 -1.64
C ALA A 234 5.22 9.65 -1.23
N ASP A 235 6.19 10.51 -0.88
CA ASP A 235 5.98 11.89 -0.45
C ASP A 235 6.83 12.86 -1.28
N LEU A 236 6.18 13.72 -2.08
CA LEU A 236 6.86 14.79 -2.83
C LEU A 236 7.46 15.89 -1.97
N VAL A 237 7.01 15.99 -0.74
CA VAL A 237 7.37 17.10 0.15
C VAL A 237 8.71 16.84 0.83
N ARG A 238 8.95 15.60 1.21
CA ARG A 238 10.21 15.17 1.83
C ARG A 238 11.24 14.89 0.74
N THR A 239 12.50 15.21 1.02
CA THR A 239 13.59 14.84 0.11
C THR A 239 14.00 13.39 0.41
N PRO A 240 13.77 12.44 -0.50
CA PRO A 240 14.13 11.06 -0.28
C PRO A 240 15.65 10.88 -0.16
N ALA A 241 16.06 9.90 0.65
CA ALA A 241 17.47 9.60 0.88
C ALA A 241 18.13 8.98 -0.36
N THR A 242 17.41 8.12 -1.10
CA THR A 242 17.97 7.39 -2.24
C THR A 242 17.70 8.07 -3.58
N GLU A 243 18.55 7.79 -4.57
CA GLU A 243 18.39 8.30 -5.92
C GLU A 243 17.15 7.68 -6.61
N ILE A 244 16.89 6.40 -6.36
CA ILE A 244 15.72 5.67 -6.88
C ILE A 244 14.43 6.37 -6.46
N GLU A 245 14.26 6.63 -5.16
CA GLU A 245 13.08 7.31 -4.63
C GLU A 245 12.90 8.73 -5.20
N ARG A 246 14.01 9.48 -5.33
CA ARG A 246 13.96 10.81 -5.95
C ARG A 246 13.52 10.74 -7.41
N TRP A 247 14.00 9.74 -8.14
CA TRP A 247 13.62 9.53 -9.53
C TRP A 247 12.14 9.13 -9.63
N CYS A 248 11.69 8.14 -8.87
CA CYS A 248 10.28 7.68 -8.85
C CYS A 248 9.32 8.81 -8.46
N ASN A 249 9.64 9.60 -7.42
CA ASN A 249 8.85 10.77 -7.05
C ASN A 249 8.74 11.81 -8.17
N ARG A 250 9.84 12.09 -8.88
CA ARG A 250 9.83 13.05 -10.00
C ARG A 250 9.06 12.52 -11.20
N VAL A 251 9.20 11.23 -11.52
CA VAL A 251 8.43 10.59 -12.60
C VAL A 251 6.94 10.58 -12.27
N ALA A 252 6.55 10.18 -11.07
CA ALA A 252 5.15 10.21 -10.64
C ALA A 252 4.55 11.62 -10.70
N ALA A 253 5.32 12.62 -10.27
CA ALA A 253 4.90 14.01 -10.36
C ALA A 253 4.72 14.48 -11.82
N GLU A 254 5.66 14.16 -12.71
CA GLU A 254 5.58 14.49 -14.14
C GLU A 254 4.48 13.70 -14.85
N PHE A 255 4.29 12.42 -14.49
CA PHE A 255 3.20 11.59 -14.98
C PHE A 255 1.83 12.16 -14.66
N LEU A 256 1.65 12.61 -13.41
CA LEU A 256 0.37 13.15 -12.95
C LEU A 256 0.17 14.62 -13.31
N VAL A 257 1.20 15.44 -13.23
CA VAL A 257 1.16 16.89 -13.45
C VAL A 257 2.32 17.30 -14.35
N PRO A 258 2.20 17.15 -15.68
CA PRO A 258 3.23 17.58 -16.61
C PRO A 258 3.58 19.05 -16.41
N LEU A 259 4.88 19.38 -16.39
CA LEU A 259 5.34 20.76 -16.18
C LEU A 259 4.80 21.73 -17.22
N GLU A 260 4.68 21.29 -18.46
CA GLU A 260 4.11 22.07 -19.55
C GLU A 260 2.64 22.37 -19.29
N ALA A 261 1.83 21.34 -18.96
CA ALA A 261 0.42 21.49 -18.69
C ALA A 261 0.13 22.42 -17.48
N VAL A 262 0.92 22.31 -16.41
CA VAL A 262 0.72 23.20 -15.25
C VAL A 262 1.15 24.64 -15.54
N ARG A 263 2.13 24.85 -16.43
CA ARG A 263 2.53 26.19 -16.88
C ARG A 263 1.43 26.86 -17.69
N ASP A 264 0.77 26.11 -18.54
CA ASP A 264 -0.28 26.63 -19.44
C ASP A 264 -1.59 26.88 -18.68
N ASP A 265 -1.90 26.01 -17.72
CA ASP A 265 -3.14 26.07 -16.94
C ASP A 265 -3.09 27.07 -15.77
N TYR A 266 -1.89 27.52 -15.34
CA TYR A 266 -1.73 28.39 -14.16
C TYR A 266 -2.18 29.82 -14.42
N ASP A 267 -3.10 30.32 -13.57
CA ASP A 267 -3.54 31.70 -13.55
C ASP A 267 -2.96 32.47 -12.35
N ALA A 268 -2.00 33.35 -12.62
CA ALA A 268 -1.31 34.16 -11.60
C ALA A 268 -2.16 35.28 -11.01
N GLU A 269 -3.33 35.59 -11.61
CA GLU A 269 -4.24 36.62 -11.12
C GLU A 269 -5.19 36.10 -10.01
N GLN A 270 -5.32 34.78 -9.91
CA GLN A 270 -6.14 34.15 -8.87
C GLN A 270 -5.41 34.06 -7.52
N PRO A 271 -6.13 34.13 -6.39
CA PRO A 271 -5.56 33.79 -5.09
C PRO A 271 -4.94 32.40 -5.11
N ILE A 272 -3.74 32.25 -4.57
CA ILE A 272 -2.96 30.98 -4.65
C ILE A 272 -3.76 29.79 -4.09
N THR A 273 -4.51 29.97 -3.01
CA THR A 273 -5.32 28.90 -2.40
C THR A 273 -6.41 28.39 -3.34
N ASP A 274 -7.10 29.29 -4.04
CA ASP A 274 -8.16 28.94 -4.98
C ASP A 274 -7.58 28.25 -6.21
N GLU A 275 -6.46 28.77 -6.69
CA GLU A 275 -5.74 28.22 -7.83
C GLU A 275 -5.19 26.82 -7.56
N LEU A 276 -4.63 26.59 -6.37
CA LEU A 276 -4.19 25.26 -5.94
C LEU A 276 -5.35 24.26 -5.93
N GLN A 277 -6.52 24.66 -5.43
CA GLN A 277 -7.71 23.82 -5.43
C GLN A 277 -8.23 23.54 -6.85
N ARG A 278 -8.22 24.56 -7.73
CA ARG A 278 -8.65 24.41 -9.12
C ARG A 278 -7.75 23.43 -9.86
N LEU A 279 -6.44 23.61 -9.78
CA LEU A 279 -5.46 22.75 -10.43
C LEU A 279 -5.45 21.34 -9.81
N ALA A 280 -5.61 21.20 -8.49
CA ALA A 280 -5.74 19.90 -7.83
C ALA A 280 -6.96 19.12 -8.37
N ARG A 281 -8.09 19.77 -8.59
CA ARG A 281 -9.26 19.14 -9.24
C ARG A 281 -9.01 18.81 -10.70
N ARG A 282 -8.28 19.65 -11.41
CA ARG A 282 -7.91 19.45 -12.82
C ARG A 282 -7.03 18.22 -13.00
N PHE A 283 -5.95 18.14 -12.20
CA PHE A 283 -4.95 17.05 -12.30
C PHE A 283 -5.26 15.83 -11.42
N LYS A 284 -6.30 15.88 -10.58
CA LYS A 284 -6.70 14.82 -9.64
C LYS A 284 -5.58 14.43 -8.65
N VAL A 285 -4.86 15.41 -8.17
CA VAL A 285 -3.79 15.27 -7.17
C VAL A 285 -4.08 16.10 -5.93
N SER A 286 -3.19 16.09 -4.93
CA SER A 286 -3.29 16.98 -3.77
C SER A 286 -2.84 18.40 -4.13
N THR A 287 -3.30 19.37 -3.37
CA THR A 287 -2.85 20.78 -3.48
C THR A 287 -1.37 20.94 -3.23
N LEU A 288 -0.76 20.10 -2.34
CA LEU A 288 0.68 20.08 -2.10
C LEU A 288 1.49 19.60 -3.32
N VAL A 289 0.97 18.62 -4.06
CA VAL A 289 1.57 18.19 -5.34
C VAL A 289 1.55 19.33 -6.35
N VAL A 290 0.41 19.99 -6.51
CA VAL A 290 0.28 21.16 -7.40
C VAL A 290 1.26 22.27 -6.99
N LEU A 291 1.28 22.62 -5.71
CA LEU A 291 2.16 23.66 -5.20
C LEU A 291 3.64 23.37 -5.48
N ARG A 292 4.06 22.12 -5.31
CA ARG A 292 5.42 21.68 -5.67
C ARG A 292 5.66 21.83 -7.18
N ARG A 293 4.69 21.42 -8.01
CA ARG A 293 4.82 21.52 -9.47
C ARG A 293 4.87 22.95 -9.97
N LEU A 294 4.12 23.88 -9.37
CA LEU A 294 4.19 25.31 -9.69
C LEU A 294 5.59 25.89 -9.38
N HIS A 295 6.18 25.48 -8.27
CA HIS A 295 7.56 25.86 -7.93
C HIS A 295 8.56 25.26 -8.95
N ASP A 296 8.46 23.95 -9.25
CA ASP A 296 9.32 23.28 -10.22
C ASP A 296 9.18 23.87 -11.64
N ALA A 297 7.97 24.37 -11.99
CA ALA A 297 7.66 25.05 -13.22
C ALA A 297 8.16 26.52 -13.27
N GLY A 298 8.70 27.03 -12.14
CA GLY A 298 9.16 28.42 -12.02
C GLY A 298 8.04 29.45 -11.99
N ARG A 299 6.79 29.03 -11.70
CA ARG A 299 5.62 29.93 -11.63
C ARG A 299 5.51 30.65 -10.29
N ILE A 300 6.08 30.10 -9.24
CA ILE A 300 6.16 30.72 -7.91
C ILE A 300 7.61 30.68 -7.39
N SER A 301 7.99 31.71 -6.64
CA SER A 301 9.31 31.80 -6.03
C SER A 301 9.45 30.78 -4.88
N ARG A 302 10.68 30.53 -4.43
CA ARG A 302 10.96 29.66 -3.29
C ARG A 302 10.31 30.15 -1.98
N ASP A 303 10.26 31.47 -1.78
CA ASP A 303 9.68 32.05 -0.57
C ASP A 303 8.15 31.96 -0.61
N ALA A 304 7.52 32.28 -1.74
CA ALA A 304 6.09 32.07 -1.95
C ALA A 304 5.68 30.60 -1.80
N TYR A 305 6.53 29.67 -2.30
CA TYR A 305 6.32 28.23 -2.10
C TYR A 305 6.30 27.85 -0.61
N ARG A 306 7.26 28.34 0.19
CA ARG A 306 7.34 28.02 1.62
C ARG A 306 6.15 28.58 2.39
N GLU A 307 5.75 29.81 2.12
CA GLU A 307 4.62 30.45 2.76
C GLU A 307 3.31 29.70 2.43
N ALA A 308 3.05 29.48 1.16
CA ALA A 308 1.86 28.73 0.70
C ALA A 308 1.83 27.30 1.23
N TYR A 309 3.02 26.66 1.39
CA TYR A 309 3.13 25.32 1.92
C TYR A 309 2.68 25.22 3.39
N GLN A 310 3.11 26.17 4.24
CA GLN A 310 2.72 26.19 5.65
C GLN A 310 1.20 26.47 5.78
N ALA A 311 0.69 27.44 5.05
CA ALA A 311 -0.73 27.75 5.04
C ALA A 311 -1.60 26.57 4.57
N GLU A 312 -1.14 25.84 3.56
CA GLU A 312 -1.87 24.69 3.04
C GLU A 312 -1.84 23.48 3.98
N LEU A 313 -0.74 23.26 4.68
CA LEU A 313 -0.68 22.25 5.73
C LEU A 313 -1.66 22.53 6.87
N GLU A 314 -1.69 23.78 7.36
CA GLU A 314 -2.63 24.19 8.42
C GLU A 314 -4.07 23.96 7.97
N ARG A 315 -4.42 24.37 6.74
CA ARG A 315 -5.74 24.14 6.16
C ARG A 315 -6.10 22.65 6.04
N ILE A 316 -5.16 21.81 5.65
CA ILE A 316 -5.37 20.35 5.55
C ILE A 316 -5.62 19.76 6.95
N PHE A 317 -4.85 20.17 7.96
CA PHE A 317 -5.03 19.70 9.35
C PHE A 317 -6.39 20.10 9.92
N GLU A 318 -6.87 21.33 9.66
CA GLU A 318 -8.21 21.78 10.05
C GLU A 318 -9.30 20.89 9.44
N ILE A 319 -9.25 20.67 8.12
CA ILE A 319 -10.22 19.80 7.41
C ILE A 319 -10.20 18.35 7.94
N LEU A 320 -9.01 17.82 8.25
CA LEU A 320 -8.91 16.45 8.78
C LEU A 320 -9.46 16.34 10.19
N SER A 321 -9.28 17.37 11.02
CA SER A 321 -9.82 17.40 12.39
C SER A 321 -11.35 17.45 12.43
N GLU A 322 -11.98 18.05 11.41
CA GLU A 322 -13.43 18.15 11.28
C GLU A 322 -14.10 16.91 10.67
N ARG A 323 -13.35 16.09 9.94
CA ARG A 323 -13.87 14.88 9.30
C ARG A 323 -13.81 13.69 10.24
N GLY A 324 -14.98 13.26 10.75
CA GLY A 324 -15.13 11.95 11.38
C GLY A 324 -14.93 10.80 10.37
N THR A 325 -14.59 9.61 10.89
CA THR A 325 -14.39 8.39 10.09
C THR A 325 -15.63 8.02 9.29
N ALA A 326 -15.55 8.08 7.96
CA ALA A 326 -16.62 7.67 7.05
C ALA A 326 -16.78 6.13 7.01
N GLY A 327 -18.02 5.66 6.86
CA GLY A 327 -18.42 4.27 6.94
C GLY A 327 -17.90 3.34 5.84
N GLY A 328 -18.05 2.02 6.05
CA GLY A 328 -17.56 0.95 5.19
C GLY A 328 -18.34 0.83 3.86
N GLY A 329 -17.62 0.36 2.82
CA GLY A 329 -18.19 0.08 1.50
C GLY A 329 -18.76 -1.33 1.36
N ASP A 330 -19.49 -1.58 0.26
CA ASP A 330 -20.01 -2.90 -0.11
C ASP A 330 -18.86 -3.90 -0.30
N PHE A 331 -18.97 -5.07 0.35
CA PHE A 331 -17.97 -6.15 0.30
C PHE A 331 -17.63 -6.56 -1.13
N TYR A 332 -18.62 -6.80 -1.98
CA TYR A 332 -18.40 -7.29 -3.35
C TYR A 332 -17.77 -6.27 -4.29
N ASN A 333 -17.89 -4.99 -3.97
CA ASN A 333 -17.20 -3.93 -4.70
C ASN A 333 -15.77 -3.69 -4.18
N THR A 334 -15.55 -3.93 -2.88
CA THR A 334 -14.25 -3.68 -2.24
C THR A 334 -13.30 -4.87 -2.29
N GLN A 335 -13.80 -6.12 -2.20
CA GLN A 335 -12.96 -7.30 -2.14
C GLN A 335 -12.11 -7.52 -3.40
N PRO A 336 -12.63 -7.40 -4.64
CA PRO A 336 -11.79 -7.51 -5.84
C PRO A 336 -10.67 -6.47 -5.90
N VAL A 337 -10.91 -5.26 -5.41
CA VAL A 337 -9.90 -4.19 -5.36
C VAL A 337 -8.83 -4.47 -4.31
N ARG A 338 -9.19 -5.12 -3.19
CA ARG A 338 -8.24 -5.50 -2.14
C ARG A 338 -7.20 -6.50 -2.60
N VAL A 339 -7.56 -7.40 -3.52
CA VAL A 339 -6.71 -8.50 -3.96
C VAL A 339 -6.29 -8.41 -5.43
N SER A 340 -6.62 -7.33 -6.15
CA SER A 340 -6.56 -7.17 -7.60
C SER A 340 -7.68 -7.94 -8.34
N LYS A 341 -8.36 -7.27 -9.26
CA LYS A 341 -9.40 -7.93 -10.09
C LYS A 341 -8.77 -8.99 -11.00
N ARG A 342 -7.59 -8.70 -11.57
CA ARG A 342 -6.81 -9.63 -12.39
C ARG A 342 -6.45 -10.88 -11.60
N PHE A 343 -5.89 -10.73 -10.40
CA PHE A 343 -5.57 -11.84 -9.51
C PHE A 343 -6.82 -12.66 -9.14
N ALA A 344 -7.91 -11.99 -8.77
CA ALA A 344 -9.15 -12.68 -8.39
C ALA A 344 -9.71 -13.52 -9.53
N ARG A 345 -9.70 -13.01 -10.76
CA ARG A 345 -10.12 -13.78 -11.95
C ARG A 345 -9.28 -15.03 -12.16
N ALA A 346 -7.95 -14.90 -12.07
CA ALA A 346 -7.02 -16.01 -12.22
C ALA A 346 -7.25 -17.11 -11.18
N VAL A 347 -7.38 -16.72 -9.88
CA VAL A 347 -7.64 -17.68 -8.80
C VAL A 347 -8.98 -18.39 -9.00
N ILE A 348 -10.04 -17.66 -9.41
CA ILE A 348 -11.35 -18.25 -9.63
C ILE A 348 -11.31 -19.21 -10.81
N ALA A 349 -10.75 -18.81 -11.95
CA ALA A 349 -10.63 -19.67 -13.15
C ALA A 349 -9.86 -20.96 -12.82
N SER A 350 -8.68 -20.85 -12.21
CA SER A 350 -7.86 -21.98 -11.78
C SER A 350 -8.59 -22.92 -10.80
N THR A 351 -9.46 -22.37 -9.94
CA THR A 351 -10.25 -23.16 -8.99
C THR A 351 -11.39 -23.91 -9.68
N LEU A 352 -12.09 -23.26 -10.62
CA LEU A 352 -13.16 -23.89 -11.40
C LEU A 352 -12.61 -24.98 -12.33
N GLU A 353 -11.40 -24.83 -12.81
CA GLU A 353 -10.67 -25.86 -13.59
C GLU A 353 -10.09 -26.99 -12.71
N GLY A 354 -10.24 -26.90 -11.39
CA GLY A 354 -9.75 -27.92 -10.44
C GLY A 354 -8.24 -27.91 -10.22
N GLN A 355 -7.51 -26.89 -10.68
CA GLN A 355 -6.06 -26.76 -10.50
C GLN A 355 -5.71 -26.15 -9.12
N THR A 356 -6.59 -25.30 -8.57
CA THR A 356 -6.45 -24.71 -7.23
C THR A 356 -7.53 -25.23 -6.30
N LEU A 357 -7.17 -25.61 -5.07
CA LEU A 357 -8.14 -26.06 -4.08
C LEU A 357 -9.00 -24.88 -3.60
N HIS A 358 -10.30 -25.09 -3.42
CA HIS A 358 -11.22 -24.08 -2.89
C HIS A 358 -10.74 -23.48 -1.56
N ARG A 359 -10.14 -24.29 -0.68
CA ARG A 359 -9.58 -23.81 0.59
C ARG A 359 -8.50 -22.75 0.36
N ASP A 360 -7.60 -23.01 -0.56
CA ASP A 360 -6.47 -22.12 -0.84
C ASP A 360 -6.94 -20.85 -1.58
N ALA A 361 -7.90 -21.00 -2.51
CA ALA A 361 -8.58 -19.88 -3.15
C ALA A 361 -9.28 -18.97 -2.12
N PHE A 362 -9.98 -19.55 -1.15
CA PHE A 362 -10.66 -18.76 -0.10
C PHE A 362 -9.67 -18.01 0.78
N GLN A 363 -8.54 -18.62 1.11
CA GLN A 363 -7.48 -17.97 1.88
C GLN A 363 -6.87 -16.79 1.09
N MET A 364 -6.52 -16.99 -0.19
CA MET A 364 -5.95 -15.97 -1.06
C MET A 364 -6.91 -14.82 -1.32
N LEU A 365 -8.20 -15.12 -1.53
CA LEU A 365 -9.24 -14.13 -1.79
C LEU A 365 -9.82 -13.51 -0.50
N GLY A 366 -9.47 -14.01 0.69
CA GLY A 366 -9.82 -13.41 1.98
C GLY A 366 -11.26 -13.61 2.43
N PHE A 367 -11.92 -14.71 2.03
CA PHE A 367 -13.26 -15.08 2.51
C PHE A 367 -13.38 -16.59 2.81
N LYS A 368 -14.52 -17.04 3.36
CA LYS A 368 -14.67 -18.41 3.87
C LYS A 368 -15.88 -19.17 3.30
N LYS A 369 -16.73 -18.53 2.50
CA LYS A 369 -18.00 -19.11 2.07
C LYS A 369 -17.98 -19.40 0.57
N LEU A 370 -18.44 -20.60 0.20
CA LEU A 370 -18.58 -21.00 -1.20
C LEU A 370 -19.58 -20.12 -1.97
N SER A 371 -20.67 -19.68 -1.32
CA SER A 371 -21.63 -18.74 -1.93
C SER A 371 -20.98 -17.40 -2.32
N THR A 372 -20.05 -16.91 -1.49
CA THR A 372 -19.28 -15.70 -1.79
C THR A 372 -18.35 -15.89 -2.99
N PHE A 373 -17.78 -17.10 -3.14
CA PHE A 373 -16.94 -17.46 -4.29
C PHE A 373 -17.74 -17.41 -5.59
N HIS A 374 -18.90 -18.06 -5.64
CA HIS A 374 -19.75 -18.06 -6.85
C HIS A 374 -20.29 -16.67 -7.19
N GLU A 375 -20.74 -15.90 -6.21
CA GLU A 375 -21.16 -14.52 -6.44
C GLU A 375 -20.03 -13.65 -6.99
N LEU A 376 -18.80 -13.83 -6.49
CA LEU A 376 -17.64 -13.11 -7.00
C LEU A 376 -17.28 -13.56 -8.41
N ALA A 377 -17.35 -14.86 -8.71
CA ALA A 377 -17.12 -15.42 -10.04
C ALA A 377 -18.05 -14.77 -11.07
N THR A 378 -19.35 -14.78 -10.80
CA THR A 378 -20.36 -14.15 -11.66
C THR A 378 -20.10 -12.66 -11.89
N ARG A 379 -19.77 -11.91 -10.82
CA ARG A 379 -19.48 -10.45 -10.94
C ARG A 379 -18.21 -10.14 -11.72
N LEU A 380 -17.23 -11.04 -11.70
CA LEU A 380 -15.99 -10.90 -12.46
C LEU A 380 -16.08 -11.50 -13.87
N GLY A 381 -17.20 -12.11 -14.24
CA GLY A 381 -17.41 -12.74 -15.54
C GLY A 381 -16.56 -14.00 -15.75
N VAL A 382 -16.38 -14.79 -14.69
CA VAL A 382 -15.64 -16.07 -14.68
C VAL A 382 -16.60 -17.15 -14.20
N ASP A 383 -17.42 -17.71 -15.10
CA ASP A 383 -18.45 -18.73 -14.82
C ASP A 383 -18.20 -19.98 -15.66
#